data_892aceda3dbfa7739aa54c3cf28fad76
#
_entry.id   892aceda3dbfa7739aa54c3cf28fad76
#
_cell.length_a   1.000
_cell.length_b   1.000
_cell.length_c   1.000
_cell.angle_alpha   90.00
_cell.angle_beta   90.00
_cell.angle_gamma   90.00
#
_symmetry.space_group_name_H-M   'P 1'
#
loop_
_entity.id
_entity.type
_entity.pdbx_description
1 polymer ?
#
loop_
_entity_poly.entity_id
_entity_poly.type
_entity_poly.pdbx_seq_one_letter_code
_entity_poly.pdbx_strand_id
1 'polypeptide(L)'
;MSLLIKYDRWIEKLSTNETRKISEENSFLFVKSQNQQLLLKIDGGIIPYNIQHQKKCDYAIYDEKNKNSNFIELKGVDIEYACDQVYETILFSEKDEDLKEIVIGLNLLKGYI
;
A
#
# COMPACT_ATOMS: atom_id res chain seq x y z
N MET A 1 -11.34 4.24 13.81
CA MET A 1 -10.29 4.64 12.89
C MET A 1 -10.82 4.74 11.49
N SER A 2 -10.67 5.90 10.88
CA SER A 2 -11.29 6.23 9.58
C SER A 2 -10.82 5.33 8.45
N LEU A 3 -9.54 4.96 8.44
CA LEU A 3 -8.97 4.13 7.40
C LEU A 3 -9.70 2.78 7.27
N LEU A 4 -9.86 2.06 8.38
CA LEU A 4 -10.55 0.78 8.39
C LEU A 4 -12.04 0.91 8.07
N ILE A 5 -12.67 1.97 8.53
CA ILE A 5 -14.10 2.19 8.30
C ILE A 5 -14.37 2.47 6.82
N LYS A 6 -13.60 3.37 6.23
CA LYS A 6 -13.84 3.82 4.85
C LYS A 6 -13.40 2.81 3.80
N TYR A 7 -12.28 2.12 4.03
CA TYR A 7 -11.64 1.26 3.03
C TYR A 7 -11.66 -0.22 3.40
N ASP A 8 -12.52 -0.61 4.30
CA ASP A 8 -12.66 -1.94 4.85
C ASP A 8 -12.54 -3.06 3.82
N ARG A 9 -13.25 -2.96 2.71
CA ARG A 9 -13.27 -4.02 1.69
C ARG A 9 -11.93 -4.22 0.97
N TRP A 10 -11.02 -3.25 1.09
CA TRP A 10 -9.71 -3.28 0.43
C TRP A 10 -8.56 -3.49 1.41
N ILE A 11 -8.88 -3.78 2.66
CA ILE A 11 -7.91 -3.95 3.72
C ILE A 11 -8.05 -5.35 4.31
N GLU A 12 -6.93 -6.09 4.35
CA GLU A 12 -6.84 -7.36 5.04
C GLU A 12 -5.97 -7.22 6.27
N LYS A 13 -6.40 -7.84 7.37
CA LYS A 13 -5.58 -7.91 8.57
C LYS A 13 -4.70 -9.15 8.50
N LEU A 14 -3.41 -8.95 8.61
CA LEU A 14 -2.44 -10.04 8.65
C LEU A 14 -2.03 -10.28 10.10
N SER A 15 -2.19 -11.51 10.56
CA SER A 15 -1.77 -11.90 11.91
C SER A 15 -0.25 -12.01 11.99
N THR A 16 0.26 -12.01 13.22
CA THR A 16 1.69 -12.21 13.47
C THR A 16 2.14 -13.55 12.87
N ASN A 17 3.26 -13.54 12.13
CA ASN A 17 3.84 -14.68 11.44
C ASN A 17 2.98 -15.26 10.30
N GLU A 18 1.99 -14.54 9.86
CA GLU A 18 1.22 -14.95 8.69
C GLU A 18 2.00 -14.64 7.42
N THR A 19 1.97 -15.57 6.45
CA THR A 19 2.56 -15.35 5.12
C THR A 19 1.43 -15.19 4.11
N ARG A 20 1.52 -14.14 3.29
CA ARG A 20 0.52 -13.88 2.25
C ARG A 20 1.23 -13.63 0.93
N LYS A 21 0.73 -14.27 -0.12
CA LYS A 21 1.19 -13.99 -1.48
C LYS A 21 0.37 -12.84 -2.05
N ILE A 22 1.04 -11.79 -2.51
CA ILE A 22 0.41 -10.72 -3.27
C ILE A 22 0.89 -10.83 -4.71
N SER A 23 0.02 -10.56 -5.66
CA SER A 23 0.37 -10.72 -7.06
C SER A 23 -0.34 -9.71 -7.93
N GLU A 24 0.27 -9.41 -9.07
CA GLU A 24 -0.28 -8.54 -10.10
C GLU A 24 0.25 -9.04 -11.42
N GLU A 25 -0.63 -9.46 -12.33
CA GLU A 25 -0.24 -10.04 -13.61
C GLU A 25 0.74 -11.22 -13.42
N ASN A 26 1.98 -11.07 -13.91
CA ASN A 26 2.99 -12.13 -13.86
C ASN A 26 3.99 -11.96 -12.73
N SER A 27 3.80 -10.95 -11.88
CA SER A 27 4.70 -10.64 -10.77
C SER A 27 4.06 -10.99 -9.44
N PHE A 28 4.87 -11.47 -8.50
CA PHE A 28 4.35 -11.76 -7.16
C PHE A 28 5.42 -11.54 -6.10
N LEU A 29 4.96 -11.44 -4.87
CA LEU A 29 5.80 -11.29 -3.69
C LEU A 29 5.13 -12.01 -2.52
N PHE A 30 5.92 -12.74 -1.73
CA PHE A 30 5.45 -13.29 -0.46
C PHE A 30 5.75 -12.29 0.63
N VAL A 31 4.72 -11.95 1.40
CA VAL A 31 4.84 -11.04 2.53
C VAL A 31 4.66 -11.85 3.80
N LYS A 32 5.62 -11.74 4.73
CA LYS A 32 5.51 -12.36 6.04
C LYS A 32 5.41 -11.26 7.09
N SER A 33 4.30 -11.23 7.81
CA SER A 33 4.08 -10.22 8.83
C SER A 33 4.71 -10.65 10.16
N GLN A 34 5.59 -9.82 10.71
CA GLN A 34 6.20 -10.09 12.02
C GLN A 34 5.35 -9.57 13.16
N ASN A 35 4.52 -8.58 12.88
CA ASN A 35 3.51 -8.07 13.80
C ASN A 35 2.17 -8.11 13.09
N GLN A 36 1.10 -7.83 13.81
CA GLN A 36 -0.19 -7.63 13.16
C GLN A 36 -0.11 -6.40 12.26
N GLN A 37 -0.41 -6.57 10.98
CA GLN A 37 -0.29 -5.52 9.97
C GLN A 37 -1.54 -5.47 9.12
N LEU A 38 -1.71 -4.36 8.39
CA LEU A 38 -2.79 -4.19 7.43
C LEU A 38 -2.22 -4.27 6.02
N LEU A 39 -2.81 -5.13 5.19
CA LEU A 39 -2.49 -5.21 3.77
C LEU A 39 -3.55 -4.42 3.01
N LEU A 40 -3.12 -3.38 2.30
CA LEU A 40 -3.99 -2.48 1.57
C LEU A 40 -3.84 -2.71 0.07
N LYS A 41 -4.95 -3.01 -0.62
CA LYS A 41 -4.96 -3.03 -2.08
C LYS A 41 -5.15 -1.60 -2.57
N ILE A 42 -4.14 -1.05 -3.23
CA ILE A 42 -4.14 0.35 -3.66
C ILE A 42 -4.76 0.50 -5.04
N ASP A 43 -4.10 -0.03 -6.09
CA ASP A 43 -4.57 0.11 -7.46
C ASP A 43 -5.81 -0.75 -7.71
N GLY A 44 -6.91 -0.08 -8.06
CA GLY A 44 -8.19 -0.76 -8.27
C GLY A 44 -8.90 -1.12 -6.98
N GLY A 45 -8.38 -0.68 -5.84
CA GLY A 45 -8.99 -0.86 -4.54
C GLY A 45 -9.23 0.49 -3.90
N ILE A 46 -8.34 0.89 -2.99
CA ILE A 46 -8.43 2.18 -2.29
C ILE A 46 -8.44 3.34 -3.28
N ILE A 47 -7.59 3.28 -4.31
CA ILE A 47 -7.62 4.25 -5.40
C ILE A 47 -8.25 3.54 -6.61
N PRO A 48 -9.50 3.87 -6.98
CA PRO A 48 -10.19 3.17 -8.07
C PRO A 48 -9.49 3.32 -9.42
N TYR A 49 -9.70 2.35 -10.30
CA TYR A 49 -9.15 2.39 -11.65
C TYR A 49 -9.56 3.62 -12.46
N ASN A 50 -10.74 4.18 -12.18
CA ASN A 50 -11.28 5.28 -12.96
C ASN A 50 -10.74 6.67 -12.57
N ILE A 51 -9.81 6.75 -11.64
CA ILE A 51 -9.15 8.03 -11.34
C ILE A 51 -8.12 8.28 -12.44
N GLN A 52 -8.45 9.18 -13.36
CA GLN A 52 -7.60 9.46 -14.51
C GLN A 52 -6.32 10.18 -14.12
N HIS A 53 -5.25 9.90 -14.82
CA HIS A 53 -3.93 10.54 -14.65
C HIS A 53 -3.30 10.35 -13.27
N GLN A 54 -3.88 9.48 -12.44
CA GLN A 54 -3.32 9.17 -11.13
C GLN A 54 -2.49 7.89 -11.24
N LYS A 55 -1.18 8.01 -11.07
CA LYS A 55 -0.29 6.85 -10.97
C LYS A 55 -0.46 6.23 -9.60
N LYS A 56 -0.53 4.90 -9.55
CA LYS A 56 -0.83 4.15 -8.33
C LYS A 56 0.06 2.92 -8.23
N CYS A 57 0.60 2.67 -7.04
CA CYS A 57 1.27 1.41 -6.78
C CYS A 57 0.24 0.32 -6.49
N ASP A 58 0.68 -0.94 -6.45
CA ASP A 58 -0.24 -2.08 -6.34
C ASP A 58 -0.78 -2.27 -4.92
N TYR A 59 0.11 -2.25 -3.92
CA TYR A 59 -0.25 -2.56 -2.53
C TYR A 59 0.51 -1.66 -1.57
N ALA A 60 0.02 -1.61 -0.33
CA ALA A 60 0.76 -1.05 0.78
C ALA A 60 0.56 -1.96 1.99
N ILE A 61 1.56 -2.02 2.86
CA ILE A 61 1.47 -2.74 4.12
C ILE A 61 1.73 -1.72 5.22
N TYR A 62 0.80 -1.65 6.17
CA TYR A 62 0.86 -0.69 7.26
C TYR A 62 0.90 -1.40 8.60
N ASP A 63 1.93 -1.12 9.39
CA ASP A 63 2.07 -1.58 10.76
C ASP A 63 1.61 -0.45 11.69
N GLU A 64 0.42 -0.58 12.24
CA GLU A 64 -0.17 0.43 13.10
C GLU A 64 0.62 0.64 14.40
N LYS A 65 1.19 -0.45 14.92
CA LYS A 65 1.92 -0.40 16.19
C LYS A 65 3.20 0.41 16.06
N ASN A 66 3.97 0.16 15.00
CA ASN A 66 5.29 0.79 14.80
C ASN A 66 5.23 2.00 13.87
N LYS A 67 4.07 2.31 13.32
CA LYS A 67 3.88 3.43 12.38
C LYS A 67 4.79 3.33 11.16
N ASN A 68 4.90 2.13 10.59
CA ASN A 68 5.69 1.85 9.39
C ASN A 68 4.79 1.53 8.23
N SER A 69 5.10 2.08 7.06
CA SER A 69 4.41 1.72 5.82
C SER A 69 5.39 1.29 4.76
N ASN A 70 5.00 0.28 3.98
CA ASN A 70 5.75 -0.17 2.82
C ASN A 70 4.82 -0.11 1.61
N PHE A 71 5.14 0.74 0.64
CA PHE A 71 4.39 0.85 -0.61
C PHE A 71 5.05 -0.05 -1.64
N ILE A 72 4.26 -0.88 -2.32
CA ILE A 72 4.76 -1.97 -3.15
C ILE A 72 4.24 -1.84 -4.57
N GLU A 73 5.17 -1.84 -5.53
CA GLU A 73 4.87 -1.93 -6.95
C GLU A 73 5.50 -3.21 -7.49
N LEU A 74 4.68 -4.08 -8.08
CA LEU A 74 5.11 -5.41 -8.50
C LEU A 74 5.58 -5.50 -9.95
N LYS A 75 5.54 -4.41 -10.70
CA LYS A 75 6.01 -4.38 -12.08
C LYS A 75 7.48 -3.98 -12.12
N GLY A 76 8.32 -4.82 -12.71
CA GLY A 76 9.75 -4.61 -12.67
C GLY A 76 10.43 -4.19 -13.96
N VAL A 77 9.69 -3.86 -15.02
CA VAL A 77 10.30 -3.60 -16.34
C VAL A 77 10.78 -2.17 -16.49
N ASP A 78 10.03 -1.20 -15.99
CA ASP A 78 10.37 0.22 -16.04
C ASP A 78 10.48 0.74 -14.61
N ILE A 79 11.71 0.81 -14.12
CA ILE A 79 11.98 1.20 -12.73
C ILE A 79 11.59 2.66 -12.48
N GLU A 80 11.85 3.54 -13.42
CA GLU A 80 11.49 4.95 -13.28
C GLU A 80 9.98 5.13 -13.16
N TYR A 81 9.22 4.45 -14.00
CA TYR A 81 7.77 4.49 -13.94
C TYR A 81 7.25 3.90 -12.62
N ALA A 82 7.84 2.79 -12.19
CA ALA A 82 7.46 2.15 -10.92
C ALA A 82 7.73 3.07 -9.72
N CYS A 83 8.86 3.78 -9.73
CA CYS A 83 9.16 4.77 -8.69
C CYS A 83 8.12 5.89 -8.68
N ASP A 84 7.71 6.36 -9.86
CA ASP A 84 6.68 7.38 -9.97
C ASP A 84 5.34 6.89 -9.43
N GLN A 85 4.99 5.63 -9.68
CA GLN A 85 3.75 5.06 -9.17
C GLN A 85 3.73 5.06 -7.64
N VAL A 86 4.83 4.67 -7.01
CA VAL A 86 4.96 4.69 -5.54
C VAL A 86 4.89 6.12 -5.03
N TYR A 87 5.67 7.02 -5.62
CA TYR A 87 5.74 8.41 -5.19
C TYR A 87 4.38 9.10 -5.28
N GLU A 88 3.68 8.94 -6.40
CA GLU A 88 2.39 9.59 -6.59
C GLU A 88 1.30 8.98 -5.70
N THR A 89 1.40 7.71 -5.36
CA THR A 89 0.52 7.10 -4.36
C THR A 89 0.70 7.77 -3.00
N ILE A 90 1.95 8.04 -2.62
CA ILE A 90 2.25 8.73 -1.36
C ILE A 90 1.65 10.14 -1.37
N LEU A 91 1.83 10.88 -2.46
CA LEU A 91 1.26 12.22 -2.59
C LEU A 91 -0.26 12.21 -2.52
N PHE A 92 -0.89 11.25 -3.18
CA PHE A 92 -2.35 11.10 -3.13
C PHE A 92 -2.80 10.83 -1.69
N SER A 93 -2.10 9.94 -1.00
CA SER A 93 -2.45 9.55 0.37
C SER A 93 -2.31 10.71 1.35
N GLU A 94 -1.33 11.59 1.14
CA GLU A 94 -1.15 12.77 1.99
C GLU A 94 -2.34 13.73 1.94
N LYS A 95 -3.06 13.75 0.81
CA LYS A 95 -4.19 14.67 0.59
C LYS A 95 -5.52 14.08 1.04
N ASP A 96 -5.58 12.79 1.31
CA ASP A 96 -6.81 12.11 1.71
C ASP A 96 -6.89 12.03 3.23
N GLU A 97 -8.01 12.51 3.81
CA GLU A 97 -8.18 12.56 5.26
C GLU A 97 -8.05 11.20 5.93
N ASP A 98 -8.45 10.13 5.24
CA ASP A 98 -8.43 8.79 5.80
C ASP A 98 -7.14 8.04 5.53
N LEU A 99 -6.43 8.39 4.44
CA LEU A 99 -5.18 7.74 4.06
C LEU A 99 -3.96 8.43 4.65
N LYS A 100 -4.06 9.69 5.02
CA LYS A 100 -2.88 10.43 5.51
C LYS A 100 -2.25 9.80 6.74
N GLU A 101 -2.99 9.01 7.52
CA GLU A 101 -2.41 8.36 8.68
C GLU A 101 -1.29 7.38 8.30
N ILE A 102 -1.34 6.76 7.12
CA ILE A 102 -0.28 5.85 6.69
C ILE A 102 0.97 6.59 6.20
N VAL A 103 0.90 7.91 6.08
CA VAL A 103 2.00 8.76 5.62
C VAL A 103 2.45 9.73 6.71
N ILE A 104 1.52 10.50 7.28
CA ILE A 104 1.86 11.58 8.23
C ILE A 104 2.36 11.04 9.57
N GLY A 105 1.78 9.98 10.07
CA GLY A 105 2.16 9.39 11.35
C GLY A 105 3.36 8.46 11.30
N LEU A 106 4.12 8.45 10.18
CA LEU A 106 5.16 7.45 9.97
C LEU A 106 6.48 7.82 10.62
N ASN A 107 7.11 6.82 11.23
CA ASN A 107 8.51 6.89 11.59
C ASN A 107 9.41 6.41 10.46
N LEU A 108 8.87 5.59 9.57
CA LEU A 108 9.60 5.00 8.46
C LEU A 108 8.66 4.80 7.27
N LEU A 109 9.11 5.22 6.09
CA LEU A 109 8.39 5.06 4.84
C LEU A 109 9.32 4.36 3.84
N LYS A 110 8.82 3.29 3.21
CA LYS A 110 9.58 2.53 2.20
C LYS A 110 8.72 2.26 0.98
N GLY A 111 9.38 2.28 -0.20
CA GLY A 111 8.78 1.83 -1.44
C GLY A 111 9.55 0.64 -1.99
N TYR A 112 8.84 -0.33 -2.54
CA TYR A 112 9.43 -1.52 -3.18
C TYR A 112 8.99 -1.58 -4.63
N ILE A 113 9.90 -1.96 -5.46
CA ILE A 113 9.68 -2.08 -6.91
C ILE A 113 10.02 -3.49 -7.36
#